data_3d66f92ff0d9fd5be96d5cf78abd888b
#
_entry.id   3d66f92ff0d9fd5be96d5cf78abd888b
#
_cell.length_a   1.000
_cell.length_b   1.000
_cell.length_c   1.000
_cell.angle_alpha   90.00
_cell.angle_beta   90.00
_cell.angle_gamma   90.00
#
_symmetry.space_group_name_H-M   'P 1'
#
loop_
_entity.id
_entity.type
_entity.pdbx_description
1 polymer ?
#
loop_
_entity_poly.entity_id
_entity_poly.type
_entity_poly.pdbx_seq_one_letter_code
_entity_poly.pdbx_strand_id
1 'polypeptide(L)'
;MSAVVETLRVFTAKFPTVPPRIYVQSLGAAAELVLDGTCMIGLLPLFFSDMAPLKRFPLLTVNLIPVVAPEHPLATLDGPIDTQVLQQHVQLVLTDRSSLTAGCDYGVLSGRTWRLADLGAKHSMLLAGLGWGNMPSHLVQNDVARGRLKAIRPVEFDSRVAQLVMCGAYLADHRLGPAGQWMIEHLSAVVGG
;
A
#
# COMPACT_ATOMS: atom_id res chain seq x y z
N MET A 1 -4.93 -6.10 5.42
CA MET A 1 -4.70 -7.58 5.27
C MET A 1 -5.73 -8.41 6.00
N SER A 2 -6.12 -8.12 7.26
CA SER A 2 -7.09 -8.94 8.01
C SER A 2 -8.43 -9.12 7.28
N ALA A 3 -9.01 -8.04 6.75
CA ALA A 3 -10.27 -8.08 6.01
C ALA A 3 -10.20 -8.96 4.74
N VAL A 4 -9.11 -8.87 3.97
CA VAL A 4 -8.90 -9.70 2.76
C VAL A 4 -8.76 -11.17 3.14
N VAL A 5 -7.98 -11.48 4.18
CA VAL A 5 -7.78 -12.86 4.65
C VAL A 5 -9.10 -13.45 5.15
N GLU A 6 -9.89 -12.67 5.89
CA GLU A 6 -11.22 -13.12 6.36
C GLU A 6 -12.18 -13.35 5.17
N THR A 7 -12.18 -12.45 4.20
CA THR A 7 -12.97 -12.64 2.96
C THR A 7 -12.58 -13.92 2.24
N LEU A 8 -11.26 -14.20 2.11
CA LEU A 8 -10.79 -15.43 1.48
C LEU A 8 -11.19 -16.68 2.27
N ARG A 9 -11.18 -16.62 3.60
CA ARG A 9 -11.64 -17.73 4.48
C ARG A 9 -13.10 -18.07 4.22
N VAL A 10 -13.96 -17.05 4.14
CA VAL A 10 -15.40 -17.25 3.85
C VAL A 10 -15.60 -17.70 2.39
N PHE A 11 -14.83 -17.13 1.46
CA PHE A 11 -14.87 -17.50 0.04
C PHE A 11 -14.58 -18.98 -0.18
N THR A 12 -13.50 -19.49 0.39
CA THR A 12 -13.11 -20.91 0.21
C THR A 12 -14.14 -21.88 0.79
N ALA A 13 -14.83 -21.51 1.86
CA ALA A 13 -15.93 -22.28 2.41
C ALA A 13 -17.17 -22.27 1.51
N LYS A 14 -17.47 -21.12 0.87
CA LYS A 14 -18.64 -20.95 0.01
C LYS A 14 -18.44 -21.52 -1.40
N PHE A 15 -17.21 -21.45 -1.92
CA PHE A 15 -16.86 -21.90 -3.28
C PHE A 15 -15.69 -22.91 -3.23
N PRO A 16 -15.90 -24.10 -2.66
CA PRO A 16 -14.82 -25.07 -2.41
C PRO A 16 -14.16 -25.59 -3.70
N THR A 17 -14.84 -25.50 -4.84
CA THR A 17 -14.33 -25.94 -6.15
C THR A 17 -13.62 -24.82 -6.93
N VAL A 18 -13.56 -23.60 -6.38
CA VAL A 18 -12.94 -22.44 -7.03
C VAL A 18 -11.70 -22.02 -6.23
N PRO A 19 -10.51 -22.58 -6.53
CA PRO A 19 -9.29 -22.21 -5.83
C PRO A 19 -8.87 -20.78 -6.20
N PRO A 20 -8.67 -19.87 -5.23
CA PRO A 20 -8.18 -18.53 -5.52
C PRO A 20 -6.69 -18.56 -5.90
N ARG A 21 -6.30 -17.79 -6.92
CA ARG A 21 -4.91 -17.47 -7.22
C ARG A 21 -4.64 -16.06 -6.75
N ILE A 22 -3.65 -15.89 -5.87
CA ILE A 22 -3.36 -14.61 -5.22
C ILE A 22 -1.99 -14.13 -5.66
N TYR A 23 -1.96 -12.94 -6.23
CA TYR A 23 -0.74 -12.23 -6.60
C TYR A 23 -0.56 -11.04 -5.66
N VAL A 24 0.63 -10.89 -5.09
CA VAL A 24 0.98 -9.74 -4.26
C VAL A 24 1.94 -8.87 -5.06
N GLN A 25 1.46 -7.70 -5.43
CA GLN A 25 2.21 -6.72 -6.20
C GLN A 25 2.08 -5.34 -5.57
N SER A 26 3.00 -4.44 -5.91
CA SER A 26 2.98 -3.08 -5.42
C SER A 26 2.44 -2.12 -6.48
N LEU A 27 1.68 -1.13 -6.05
CA LEU A 27 1.27 0.04 -6.85
C LEU A 27 0.65 -0.34 -8.22
N GLY A 28 1.19 0.21 -9.31
CA GLY A 28 0.69 0.02 -10.66
C GLY A 28 0.85 -1.40 -11.21
N ALA A 29 1.82 -2.17 -10.72
CA ALA A 29 1.97 -3.57 -11.14
C ALA A 29 0.75 -4.44 -10.79
N ALA A 30 0.03 -4.11 -9.71
CA ALA A 30 -1.24 -4.76 -9.40
C ALA A 30 -2.35 -4.38 -10.41
N ALA A 31 -2.35 -3.15 -10.92
CA ALA A 31 -3.29 -2.71 -11.95
C ALA A 31 -3.01 -3.37 -13.31
N GLU A 32 -1.74 -3.52 -13.68
CA GLU A 32 -1.35 -4.21 -14.94
C GLU A 32 -1.90 -5.64 -14.99
N LEU A 33 -1.84 -6.39 -13.87
CA LEU A 33 -2.40 -7.75 -13.81
C LEU A 33 -3.93 -7.81 -14.02
N VAL A 34 -4.64 -6.74 -13.72
CA VAL A 34 -6.09 -6.66 -14.02
C VAL A 34 -6.31 -6.25 -15.47
N LEU A 35 -5.53 -5.30 -15.97
CA LEU A 35 -5.65 -4.79 -17.35
C LEU A 35 -5.31 -5.85 -18.40
N ASP A 36 -4.34 -6.71 -18.14
CA ASP A 36 -3.95 -7.81 -19.03
C ASP A 36 -4.80 -9.08 -18.86
N GLY A 37 -5.76 -9.08 -17.89
CA GLY A 37 -6.66 -10.18 -17.62
C GLY A 37 -6.03 -11.34 -16.81
N THR A 38 -4.78 -11.21 -16.33
CA THR A 38 -4.13 -12.19 -15.46
C THR A 38 -4.88 -12.31 -14.13
N CYS A 39 -5.37 -11.18 -13.59
CA CYS A 39 -6.22 -11.12 -12.41
C CYS A 39 -7.62 -10.62 -12.76
N MET A 40 -8.64 -11.30 -12.25
CA MET A 40 -10.03 -10.90 -12.40
C MET A 40 -10.37 -9.68 -11.55
N ILE A 41 -9.81 -9.59 -10.34
CA ILE A 41 -10.05 -8.53 -9.35
C ILE A 41 -8.71 -8.07 -8.80
N GLY A 42 -8.46 -6.77 -8.78
CA GLY A 42 -7.31 -6.14 -8.15
C GLY A 42 -7.72 -5.25 -6.98
N LEU A 43 -6.86 -5.15 -5.97
CA LEU A 43 -6.99 -4.18 -4.88
C LEU A 43 -5.90 -3.14 -5.07
N LEU A 44 -6.28 -1.91 -5.43
CA LEU A 44 -5.41 -0.89 -5.99
C LEU A 44 -5.53 0.43 -5.23
N PRO A 45 -4.47 1.25 -5.18
CA PRO A 45 -4.61 2.66 -4.85
C PRO A 45 -5.54 3.38 -5.85
N LEU A 46 -6.41 4.24 -5.33
CA LEU A 46 -7.45 4.92 -6.12
C LEU A 46 -6.88 5.74 -7.29
N PHE A 47 -5.68 6.31 -7.16
CA PHE A 47 -5.06 7.12 -8.21
C PHE A 47 -4.66 6.33 -9.48
N PHE A 48 -4.66 4.99 -9.45
CA PHE A 48 -4.54 4.16 -10.66
C PHE A 48 -5.88 3.86 -11.32
N SER A 49 -6.94 4.42 -10.84
CA SER A 49 -8.29 4.00 -11.17
C SER A 49 -8.92 4.76 -12.36
N ASP A 50 -8.34 5.87 -12.80
CA ASP A 50 -8.85 6.62 -13.96
C ASP A 50 -8.49 5.97 -15.30
N MET A 51 -7.95 4.74 -15.24
CA MET A 51 -7.65 3.97 -16.42
C MET A 51 -8.90 3.24 -16.92
N ALA A 52 -9.47 3.70 -18.01
CA ALA A 52 -10.36 2.87 -18.78
C ALA A 52 -9.57 1.63 -19.24
N PRO A 53 -10.10 0.41 -19.18
CA PRO A 53 -11.52 0.04 -19.03
C PRO A 53 -11.91 -0.53 -17.66
N LEU A 54 -11.36 -0.02 -16.55
CA LEU A 54 -11.62 -0.58 -15.22
C LEU A 54 -12.94 -0.07 -14.61
N LYS A 55 -13.74 -1.00 -14.07
CA LYS A 55 -14.80 -0.71 -13.10
C LYS A 55 -14.25 -0.81 -11.69
N ARG A 56 -14.74 0.05 -10.80
CA ARG A 56 -14.25 0.21 -9.43
C ARG A 56 -15.34 0.01 -8.40
N PHE A 57 -14.93 -0.40 -7.22
CA PHE A 57 -15.74 -0.40 -6.02
C PHE A 57 -14.89 0.09 -4.83
N PRO A 58 -15.51 0.82 -3.88
CA PRO A 58 -14.78 1.40 -2.77
C PRO A 58 -14.23 0.29 -1.84
N LEU A 59 -13.05 0.55 -1.30
CA LEU A 59 -12.45 -0.23 -0.23
C LEU A 59 -12.10 0.68 0.96
N LEU A 60 -11.00 0.42 1.61
CA LEU A 60 -10.55 1.12 2.81
C LEU A 60 -9.55 2.24 2.49
N THR A 61 -9.38 3.14 3.45
CA THR A 61 -8.27 4.07 3.47
C THR A 61 -7.15 3.51 4.36
N VAL A 62 -5.94 3.47 3.82
CA VAL A 62 -4.74 3.08 4.55
C VAL A 62 -4.03 4.34 5.03
N ASN A 63 -3.90 4.50 6.34
CA ASN A 63 -3.12 5.59 6.90
C ASN A 63 -1.62 5.23 6.82
N LEU A 64 -0.83 6.15 6.31
CA LEU A 64 0.62 6.05 6.26
C LEU A 64 1.22 6.89 7.38
N ILE A 65 2.32 6.42 7.95
CA ILE A 65 3.13 7.17 8.91
C ILE A 65 4.61 7.09 8.52
N PRO A 66 5.34 8.21 8.56
CA PRO A 66 6.78 8.21 8.41
C PRO A 66 7.45 7.66 9.67
N VAL A 67 8.36 6.71 9.49
CA VAL A 67 9.05 6.04 10.60
C VAL A 67 10.54 5.90 10.36
N VAL A 68 11.28 5.79 11.46
CA VAL A 68 12.73 5.51 11.52
C VAL A 68 13.03 4.52 12.64
N ALA A 69 14.20 3.89 12.62
CA ALA A 69 14.72 3.19 13.79
C ALA A 69 15.11 4.19 14.90
N PRO A 70 15.07 3.78 16.18
CA PRO A 70 15.40 4.66 17.33
C PRO A 70 16.81 5.25 17.26
N GLU A 71 17.76 4.53 16.69
CA GLU A 71 19.18 4.93 16.57
C GLU A 71 19.43 5.86 15.37
N HIS A 72 18.44 6.06 14.49
CA HIS A 72 18.58 6.91 13.33
C HIS A 72 18.62 8.39 13.74
N PRO A 73 19.49 9.24 13.14
CA PRO A 73 19.60 10.65 13.53
C PRO A 73 18.27 11.44 13.57
N LEU A 74 17.37 11.15 12.63
CA LEU A 74 16.03 11.77 12.61
C LEU A 74 15.18 11.42 13.85
N ALA A 75 15.49 10.34 14.56
CA ALA A 75 14.77 9.94 15.77
C ALA A 75 15.08 10.85 16.97
N THR A 76 16.19 11.56 16.95
CA THR A 76 16.56 12.49 18.04
C THR A 76 15.86 13.84 17.93
N LEU A 77 15.25 14.14 16.77
CA LEU A 77 14.57 15.40 16.54
C LEU A 77 13.15 15.36 17.11
N ASP A 78 12.80 16.41 17.84
CA ASP A 78 11.46 16.62 18.35
C ASP A 78 10.71 17.67 17.51
N GLY A 79 9.42 17.40 17.24
CA GLY A 79 8.58 18.30 16.47
C GLY A 79 8.60 18.06 14.95
N PRO A 80 8.14 19.06 14.16
CA PRO A 80 8.13 18.99 12.70
C PRO A 80 9.55 19.02 12.12
N ILE A 81 9.82 18.16 11.14
CA ILE A 81 11.12 18.04 10.49
C ILE A 81 11.03 18.66 9.10
N ASP A 82 11.89 19.63 8.84
CA ASP A 82 12.00 20.30 7.54
C ASP A 82 12.54 19.35 6.46
N THR A 83 12.04 19.49 5.24
CA THR A 83 12.48 18.71 4.07
C THR A 83 13.99 18.82 3.82
N GLN A 84 14.61 19.95 4.10
CA GLN A 84 16.07 20.09 3.95
C GLN A 84 16.84 19.14 4.88
N VAL A 85 16.33 18.87 6.07
CA VAL A 85 16.91 17.88 6.99
C VAL A 85 16.67 16.47 6.47
N LEU A 86 15.45 16.16 6.02
CA LEU A 86 15.11 14.86 5.45
C LEU A 86 15.95 14.49 4.24
N GLN A 87 16.29 15.46 3.38
CA GLN A 87 17.11 15.28 2.19
C GLN A 87 18.55 14.84 2.48
N GLN A 88 19.03 15.03 3.70
CA GLN A 88 20.36 14.55 4.13
C GLN A 88 20.38 13.05 4.42
N HIS A 89 19.20 12.43 4.55
CA HIS A 89 19.04 11.03 4.93
C HIS A 89 18.36 10.22 3.83
N VAL A 90 18.72 8.93 3.75
CA VAL A 90 18.14 7.99 2.77
C VAL A 90 16.66 7.79 3.07
N GLN A 91 15.81 8.01 2.07
CA GLN A 91 14.41 7.63 2.10
C GLN A 91 14.21 6.28 1.43
N LEU A 92 13.61 5.32 2.15
CA LEU A 92 13.20 4.03 1.62
C LEU A 92 11.83 4.18 0.98
N VAL A 93 11.77 4.04 -0.35
CA VAL A 93 10.58 4.32 -1.17
C VAL A 93 10.03 3.00 -1.71
N LEU A 94 8.73 2.75 -1.49
CA LEU A 94 8.05 1.66 -2.18
C LEU A 94 7.81 2.05 -3.64
N THR A 95 8.24 1.20 -4.55
CA THR A 95 8.07 1.37 -5.99
C THR A 95 7.58 0.07 -6.60
N ASP A 96 7.32 0.07 -7.89
CA ASP A 96 7.07 -1.13 -8.66
C ASP A 96 7.84 -1.09 -9.99
N ARG A 97 7.55 -2.04 -10.86
CA ARG A 97 8.19 -2.16 -12.17
C ARG A 97 7.22 -1.85 -13.32
N SER A 98 6.02 -1.35 -13.00
CA SER A 98 5.03 -1.04 -14.02
C SER A 98 5.36 0.24 -14.76
N SER A 99 4.91 0.31 -16.00
CA SER A 99 4.96 1.55 -16.79
C SER A 99 4.01 2.61 -16.24
N LEU A 100 3.01 2.21 -15.47
CA LEU A 100 1.96 3.09 -14.93
C LEU A 100 2.47 4.04 -13.84
N THR A 101 3.56 3.68 -13.19
CA THR A 101 4.22 4.52 -12.16
C THR A 101 5.47 5.22 -12.67
N ALA A 102 5.82 5.03 -13.94
CA ALA A 102 7.02 5.64 -14.51
C ALA A 102 6.97 7.18 -14.38
N GLY A 103 8.00 7.74 -13.73
CA GLY A 103 8.09 9.19 -13.51
C GLY A 103 7.20 9.74 -12.38
N CYS A 104 6.46 8.90 -11.66
CA CYS A 104 5.61 9.32 -10.54
C CYS A 104 6.28 9.00 -9.20
N ASP A 105 6.44 10.02 -8.38
CA ASP A 105 6.99 9.90 -7.03
C ASP A 105 5.92 10.28 -5.99
N TYR A 106 5.39 9.27 -5.29
CA TYR A 106 4.36 9.46 -4.27
C TYR A 106 4.98 9.52 -2.87
N GLY A 107 4.88 10.71 -2.23
CA GLY A 107 5.42 10.92 -0.88
C GLY A 107 6.94 10.83 -0.79
N VAL A 108 7.65 11.16 -1.88
CA VAL A 108 9.11 11.25 -1.92
C VAL A 108 9.51 12.67 -1.56
N LEU A 109 10.26 12.81 -0.46
CA LEU A 109 10.72 14.10 0.08
C LEU A 109 12.26 14.21 0.10
N SER A 110 12.97 13.13 -0.24
CA SER A 110 14.43 13.11 -0.30
C SER A 110 14.95 12.81 -1.70
N GLY A 111 15.99 13.50 -2.15
CA GLY A 111 16.72 13.14 -3.35
C GLY A 111 17.59 11.88 -3.20
N ARG A 112 17.84 11.45 -1.95
CA ARG A 112 18.60 10.23 -1.63
C ARG A 112 17.63 9.09 -1.37
N THR A 113 17.23 8.37 -2.42
CA THR A 113 16.22 7.30 -2.31
C THR A 113 16.81 5.91 -2.56
N TRP A 114 16.38 4.94 -1.75
CA TRP A 114 16.48 3.53 -2.12
C TRP A 114 15.08 3.04 -2.48
N ARG A 115 14.95 2.45 -3.67
CA ARG A 115 13.67 2.03 -4.21
C ARG A 115 13.52 0.52 -4.08
N LEU A 116 12.41 0.08 -3.47
CA LEU A 116 12.10 -1.31 -3.17
C LEU A 116 10.72 -1.65 -3.69
N ALA A 117 10.57 -2.83 -4.29
CA ALA A 117 9.27 -3.31 -4.78
C ALA A 117 8.52 -4.17 -3.76
N ASP A 118 9.13 -4.44 -2.60
CA ASP A 118 8.55 -5.26 -1.54
C ASP A 118 8.42 -4.50 -0.22
N LEU A 119 7.20 -4.48 0.33
CA LEU A 119 6.90 -3.74 1.56
C LEU A 119 7.49 -4.39 2.82
N GLY A 120 7.64 -5.72 2.83
CA GLY A 120 8.27 -6.46 3.93
C GLY A 120 9.78 -6.20 3.98
N ALA A 121 10.44 -6.19 2.81
CA ALA A 121 11.85 -5.80 2.71
C ALA A 121 12.05 -4.36 3.19
N LYS A 122 11.18 -3.43 2.78
CA LYS A 122 11.22 -2.05 3.26
C LYS A 122 11.08 -1.97 4.77
N HIS A 123 10.14 -2.70 5.36
CA HIS A 123 9.95 -2.76 6.81
C HIS A 123 11.21 -3.27 7.54
N SER A 124 11.80 -4.35 7.05
CA SER A 124 13.03 -4.92 7.61
C SER A 124 14.20 -3.94 7.56
N MET A 125 14.33 -3.19 6.46
CA MET A 125 15.39 -2.18 6.30
C MET A 125 15.16 -0.96 7.21
N LEU A 126 13.92 -0.57 7.46
CA LEU A 126 13.58 0.48 8.43
C LEU A 126 13.95 0.05 9.85
N LEU A 127 13.64 -1.19 10.23
CA LEU A 127 14.03 -1.76 11.53
C LEU A 127 15.56 -1.87 11.69
N ALA A 128 16.29 -2.06 10.60
CA ALA A 128 17.75 -2.09 10.58
C ALA A 128 18.40 -0.69 10.54
N GLY A 129 17.61 0.40 10.59
CA GLY A 129 18.14 1.76 10.63
C GLY A 129 18.74 2.28 9.33
N LEU A 130 18.46 1.63 8.18
CA LEU A 130 19.08 1.97 6.89
C LEU A 130 18.51 3.25 6.25
N GLY A 131 17.49 3.87 6.87
CA GLY A 131 16.88 5.11 6.41
C GLY A 131 15.55 5.37 7.08
N TRP A 132 14.78 6.30 6.52
CA TRP A 132 13.43 6.62 6.93
C TRP A 132 12.42 6.33 5.81
N GLY A 133 11.14 6.23 6.12
CA GLY A 133 10.13 6.03 5.06
C GLY A 133 8.71 5.92 5.58
N ASN A 134 7.76 6.08 4.65
CA ASN A 134 6.34 5.99 4.93
C ASN A 134 5.90 4.53 4.96
N MET A 135 5.19 4.12 6.01
CA MET A 135 4.67 2.76 6.18
C MET A 135 3.18 2.80 6.52
N PRO A 136 2.39 1.80 6.09
CA PRO A 136 1.04 1.62 6.60
C PRO A 136 1.05 1.51 8.12
N SER A 137 0.29 2.37 8.80
CA SER A 137 0.28 2.47 10.27
C SER A 137 -0.01 1.14 10.94
N HIS A 138 -0.97 0.38 10.40
CA HIS A 138 -1.36 -0.93 10.94
C HIS A 138 -0.24 -2.01 10.87
N LEU A 139 0.77 -1.83 10.02
CA LEU A 139 1.91 -2.77 9.91
C LEU A 139 3.00 -2.46 10.93
N VAL A 140 3.15 -1.19 11.32
CA VAL A 140 4.26 -0.74 12.18
C VAL A 140 3.83 -0.29 13.58
N GLN A 141 2.53 -0.25 13.87
CA GLN A 141 2.01 0.18 15.17
C GLN A 141 2.59 -0.61 16.36
N ASN A 142 2.80 -1.93 16.19
CA ASN A 142 3.42 -2.76 17.22
C ASN A 142 4.91 -2.47 17.38
N ASP A 143 5.61 -2.10 16.31
CA ASP A 143 7.03 -1.73 16.37
C ASP A 143 7.20 -0.36 17.03
N VAL A 144 6.31 0.58 16.72
CA VAL A 144 6.28 1.89 17.38
C VAL A 144 5.95 1.75 18.87
N ALA A 145 4.93 0.96 19.20
CA ALA A 145 4.55 0.73 20.60
C ALA A 145 5.66 0.05 21.43
N ARG A 146 6.48 -0.78 20.80
CA ARG A 146 7.62 -1.46 21.44
C ARG A 146 8.94 -0.69 21.34
N GLY A 147 8.93 0.51 20.78
CA GLY A 147 10.12 1.34 20.61
C GLY A 147 11.12 0.83 19.58
N ARG A 148 10.76 -0.11 18.71
CA ARG A 148 11.61 -0.61 17.61
C ARG A 148 11.62 0.34 16.41
N LEU A 149 10.58 1.15 16.28
CA LEU A 149 10.49 2.26 15.34
C LEU A 149 9.99 3.50 16.08
N LYS A 150 10.40 4.68 15.63
CA LYS A 150 9.88 5.99 16.07
C LYS A 150 9.16 6.65 14.91
N ALA A 151 7.95 7.15 15.15
CA ALA A 151 7.25 8.00 14.18
C ALA A 151 7.91 9.38 14.15
N ILE A 152 8.11 9.92 12.95
CA ILE A 152 8.61 11.27 12.71
C ILE A 152 7.55 12.12 12.02
N ARG A 153 7.73 13.45 12.01
CA ARG A 153 6.75 14.40 11.47
C ARG A 153 7.38 15.32 10.41
N PRO A 154 7.51 14.88 9.15
CA PRO A 154 7.90 15.78 8.07
C PRO A 154 6.86 16.91 7.90
N VAL A 155 7.32 18.15 7.68
CA VAL A 155 6.43 19.31 7.49
C VAL A 155 5.51 19.12 6.29
N GLU A 156 6.02 18.58 5.19
CA GLU A 156 5.28 18.36 3.95
C GLU A 156 4.47 17.06 3.91
N PHE A 157 4.48 16.29 5.00
CA PHE A 157 3.67 15.07 5.11
C PHE A 157 2.25 15.42 5.58
N ASP A 158 1.47 16.00 4.67
CA ASP A 158 0.09 16.43 4.91
C ASP A 158 -0.92 15.25 4.80
N SER A 159 -2.19 15.55 5.04
CA SER A 159 -3.28 14.56 5.00
C SER A 159 -3.44 13.86 3.65
N ARG A 160 -3.01 14.47 2.55
CA ARG A 160 -3.09 13.89 1.20
C ARG A 160 -2.04 12.80 0.99
N VAL A 161 -0.86 12.97 1.58
CA VAL A 161 0.22 11.97 1.56
C VAL A 161 0.03 10.91 2.64
N ALA A 162 -0.58 11.31 3.77
CA ALA A 162 -0.82 10.43 4.91
C ALA A 162 -1.93 9.40 4.68
N GLN A 163 -2.75 9.55 3.64
CA GLN A 163 -3.88 8.67 3.38
C GLN A 163 -3.82 8.07 1.98
N LEU A 164 -3.77 6.75 1.93
CA LEU A 164 -3.84 5.99 0.69
C LEU A 164 -5.23 5.37 0.57
N VAL A 165 -6.07 5.99 -0.27
CA VAL A 165 -7.40 5.46 -0.55
C VAL A 165 -7.26 4.27 -1.49
N MET A 166 -7.81 3.12 -1.08
CA MET A 166 -7.80 1.89 -1.85
C MET A 166 -9.15 1.64 -2.50
N CYS A 167 -9.15 1.08 -3.69
CA CYS A 167 -10.34 0.57 -4.37
C CYS A 167 -10.12 -0.87 -4.84
N GLY A 168 -11.20 -1.62 -5.00
CA GLY A 168 -11.20 -2.80 -5.81
C GLY A 168 -11.47 -2.43 -7.27
N ALA A 169 -10.85 -3.14 -8.21
CA ALA A 169 -11.01 -2.90 -9.64
C ALA A 169 -11.10 -4.22 -10.43
N TYR A 170 -11.83 -4.19 -11.53
CA TYR A 170 -11.98 -5.29 -12.49
C TYR A 170 -12.27 -4.75 -13.87
N LEU A 171 -12.02 -5.53 -14.93
CA LEU A 171 -12.32 -5.12 -16.31
C LEU A 171 -13.82 -4.97 -16.56
N ALA A 172 -14.23 -3.84 -17.15
CA ALA A 172 -15.63 -3.53 -17.43
C ALA A 172 -16.33 -4.56 -18.32
N ASP A 173 -15.58 -5.12 -19.27
CA ASP A 173 -16.07 -6.08 -20.27
C ASP A 173 -15.99 -7.54 -19.78
N HIS A 174 -15.38 -7.76 -18.62
CA HIS A 174 -15.25 -9.10 -18.07
C HIS A 174 -16.54 -9.53 -17.36
N ARG A 175 -17.16 -10.61 -17.82
CA ARG A 175 -18.29 -11.21 -17.12
C ARG A 175 -17.80 -11.94 -15.89
N LEU A 176 -18.00 -11.34 -14.74
CA LEU A 176 -17.74 -12.00 -13.47
C LEU A 176 -18.76 -13.13 -13.26
N GLY A 177 -18.26 -14.35 -13.05
CA GLY A 177 -19.12 -15.45 -12.61
C GLY A 177 -19.61 -15.23 -11.16
N PRO A 178 -20.49 -16.13 -10.63
CA PRO A 178 -21.06 -16.00 -9.30
C PRO A 178 -20.02 -15.82 -8.17
N ALA A 179 -18.89 -16.50 -8.27
CA ALA A 179 -17.80 -16.38 -7.30
C ALA A 179 -17.14 -14.99 -7.32
N GLY A 180 -16.90 -14.42 -8.51
CA GLY A 180 -16.34 -13.07 -8.66
C GLY A 180 -17.29 -11.99 -8.19
N GLN A 181 -18.58 -12.08 -8.52
CA GLN A 181 -19.61 -11.16 -8.04
C GLN A 181 -19.69 -11.16 -6.52
N TRP A 182 -19.77 -12.35 -5.93
CA TRP A 182 -19.79 -12.50 -4.47
C TRP A 182 -18.55 -11.87 -3.81
N MET A 183 -17.38 -12.08 -4.41
CA MET A 183 -16.13 -11.52 -3.88
C MET A 183 -16.18 -9.98 -3.82
N ILE A 184 -16.66 -9.33 -4.87
CA ILE A 184 -16.82 -7.87 -4.92
C ILE A 184 -17.80 -7.39 -3.86
N GLU A 185 -18.99 -8.00 -3.79
CA GLU A 185 -20.03 -7.65 -2.83
C GLU A 185 -19.52 -7.78 -1.39
N HIS A 186 -18.83 -8.89 -1.11
CA HIS A 186 -18.33 -9.16 0.23
C HIS A 186 -17.17 -8.23 0.63
N LEU A 187 -16.21 -7.97 -0.27
CA LEU A 187 -15.15 -6.99 -0.02
C LEU A 187 -15.70 -5.60 0.21
N SER A 188 -16.71 -5.18 -0.56
CA SER A 188 -17.36 -3.86 -0.39
C SER A 188 -18.08 -3.75 0.94
N ALA A 189 -18.73 -4.82 1.41
CA ALA A 189 -19.49 -4.83 2.66
C ALA A 189 -18.58 -4.83 3.92
N VAL A 190 -17.49 -5.61 3.90
CA VAL A 190 -16.55 -5.75 5.04
C VAL A 190 -15.77 -4.45 5.31
N VAL A 191 -15.71 -3.59 4.32
CA VAL A 191 -14.93 -2.34 4.38
C VAL A 191 -15.80 -1.10 4.61
N GLY A 192 -17.11 -1.20 4.36
CA GLY A 192 -18.09 -0.13 4.58
C GLY A 192 -18.72 -0.09 5.98
N GLY A 193 -18.39 -1.03 6.84
CA GLY A 193 -18.78 -1.10 8.24
C GLY A 193 -17.59 -0.90 9.16
#